data_239e822b991ffe500ea3d9ae02437d02
#
_entry.id   239e822b991ffe500ea3d9ae02437d02
#
_cell.length_a   1.000
_cell.length_b   1.000
_cell.length_c   1.000
_cell.angle_alpha   90.00
_cell.angle_beta   90.00
_cell.angle_gamma   90.00
#
_symmetry.space_group_name_H-M   'P 1'
#
loop_
_entity.id
_entity.type
_entity.pdbx_description
1 polymer ?
#
loop_
_entity_poly.entity_id
_entity_poly.type
_entity_poly.pdbx_seq_one_letter_code
_entity_poly.pdbx_strand_id
1 'polypeptide(L)'
;EMCIRDSREAAHGEDRYYHLVLLAENNEGYQNLMKIVSKGFVDGYYYKPRVDMEVLQQYHSGIIALSACLAGEVQRYLVKGLYDEAKKVAKKYENCFGKGNFFLELQDHGIPEQQMVNPQLVRMSQETGIELVATNDVHYTYAEDAEAHDILLCIQTGKKLSDENRMRYEGGQYYVKSEEEMRKLFSFASQAIDNTQKIADRCHVEIEFGVTKLPHFEVPEGYDSWTYLNKLCHEGLVKRYPDRHEELLPKLDYELNVIRKMGYVDYFLIVWDFINYARTHGIPVGPG
;
A
#
# COMPACT_ATOMS: atom_id res chain seq x y z
N GLU A 1 -2.90 -1.83 4.89
CA GLU A 1 -4.29 -1.55 5.30
C GLU A 1 -4.94 -0.54 4.38
N MET A 2 -6.18 -0.80 4.00
CA MET A 2 -6.97 0.10 3.18
C MET A 2 -8.10 0.71 4.00
N CYS A 3 -8.35 2.00 3.80
CA CYS A 3 -9.51 2.66 4.39
C CYS A 3 -10.73 2.45 3.48
N ILE A 4 -11.75 1.75 3.97
CA ILE A 4 -12.97 1.42 3.22
C ILE A 4 -14.14 2.23 3.74
N ARG A 5 -15.05 2.56 2.84
CA ARG A 5 -16.24 3.34 3.12
C ARG A 5 -17.47 2.77 2.41
N ASP A 6 -18.65 2.93 3.01
CA ASP A 6 -19.93 2.49 2.43
C ASP A 6 -20.36 3.31 1.22
N SER A 7 -19.98 4.60 1.14
CA SER A 7 -20.32 5.46 0.01
C SER A 7 -19.30 6.58 -0.19
N ARG A 8 -19.25 7.15 -1.39
CA ARG A 8 -18.40 8.31 -1.73
C ARG A 8 -18.90 9.62 -1.13
N GLU A 9 -20.10 9.65 -0.56
CA GLU A 9 -20.69 10.85 0.07
C GLU A 9 -20.11 11.11 1.46
N ALA A 10 -19.94 12.38 1.82
CA ALA A 10 -19.33 12.80 3.08
C ALA A 10 -20.26 12.52 4.27
N ALA A 11 -19.98 11.48 5.06
CA ALA A 11 -20.62 11.32 6.37
C ALA A 11 -19.90 12.19 7.41
N HIS A 12 -20.67 12.94 8.18
CA HIS A 12 -20.20 13.62 9.37
C HIS A 12 -20.31 12.65 10.55
N GLY A 13 -19.19 12.24 11.17
CA GLY A 13 -19.18 11.35 12.33
C GLY A 13 -17.86 10.61 12.53
N GLU A 14 -17.77 9.83 13.62
CA GLU A 14 -16.57 9.07 13.99
C GLU A 14 -16.23 7.92 13.02
N ASP A 15 -17.21 7.33 12.34
CA ASP A 15 -17.05 6.20 11.43
C ASP A 15 -16.87 6.65 9.96
N ARG A 16 -15.82 7.45 9.71
CA ARG A 16 -15.56 7.97 8.36
C ARG A 16 -14.98 6.93 7.41
N TYR A 17 -14.37 5.89 7.92
CA TYR A 17 -13.76 4.77 7.17
C TYR A 17 -13.47 3.61 8.10
N TYR A 18 -13.34 2.41 7.52
CA TYR A 18 -12.97 1.18 8.19
C TYR A 18 -11.64 0.66 7.63
N HIS A 19 -10.95 -0.14 8.43
CA HIS A 19 -9.77 -0.86 7.97
C HIS A 19 -10.16 -2.20 7.33
N LEU A 20 -9.46 -2.57 6.27
CA LEU A 20 -9.50 -3.89 5.66
C LEU A 20 -8.08 -4.25 5.20
N VAL A 21 -7.63 -5.47 5.50
CA VAL A 21 -6.36 -5.97 4.99
C VAL A 21 -6.61 -6.68 3.67
N LEU A 22 -5.81 -6.37 2.65
CA LEU A 22 -5.87 -7.02 1.34
C LEU A 22 -4.51 -7.63 1.02
N LEU A 23 -4.51 -8.90 0.61
CA LEU A 23 -3.33 -9.64 0.20
C LEU A 23 -3.49 -10.06 -1.26
N ALA A 24 -2.44 -9.89 -2.05
CA ALA A 24 -2.42 -10.39 -3.42
C ALA A 24 -2.06 -11.88 -3.44
N GLU A 25 -2.93 -12.72 -3.97
CA GLU A 25 -2.72 -14.16 -4.11
C GLU A 25 -1.78 -14.49 -5.28
N ASN A 26 -1.82 -13.68 -6.33
CA ASN A 26 -1.05 -13.86 -7.56
C ASN A 26 -0.79 -12.51 -8.26
N ASN A 27 -0.15 -12.54 -9.43
CA ASN A 27 0.15 -11.32 -10.17
C ASN A 27 -1.09 -10.55 -10.65
N GLU A 28 -2.21 -11.23 -10.95
CA GLU A 28 -3.49 -10.56 -11.25
C GLU A 28 -3.99 -9.80 -10.03
N GLY A 29 -3.99 -10.46 -8.86
CA GLY A 29 -4.35 -9.82 -7.59
C GLY A 29 -3.44 -8.65 -7.25
N TYR A 30 -2.14 -8.75 -7.53
CA TYR A 30 -1.20 -7.64 -7.33
C TYR A 30 -1.52 -6.44 -8.24
N GLN A 31 -1.85 -6.67 -9.52
CA GLN A 31 -2.31 -5.62 -10.43
C GLN A 31 -3.63 -5.00 -9.95
N ASN A 32 -4.56 -5.82 -9.48
CA ASN A 32 -5.83 -5.33 -8.94
C ASN A 32 -5.64 -4.53 -7.65
N LEU A 33 -4.73 -4.96 -6.77
CA LEU A 33 -4.37 -4.22 -5.56
C LEU A 33 -3.81 -2.83 -5.90
N MET A 34 -2.93 -2.72 -6.91
CA MET A 34 -2.44 -1.42 -7.39
C MET A 34 -3.57 -0.53 -7.91
N LYS A 35 -4.55 -1.10 -8.65
CA LYS A 35 -5.72 -0.34 -9.13
C LYS A 35 -6.60 0.14 -7.98
N ILE A 36 -6.86 -0.72 -6.97
CA ILE A 36 -7.62 -0.36 -5.77
C ILE A 36 -6.95 0.81 -5.05
N VAL A 37 -5.64 0.71 -4.79
CA VAL A 37 -4.87 1.78 -4.13
C VAL A 37 -4.90 3.07 -4.96
N SER A 38 -4.67 2.98 -6.27
CA SER A 38 -4.72 4.14 -7.17
C SER A 38 -6.09 4.83 -7.16
N LYS A 39 -7.17 4.06 -7.19
CA LYS A 39 -8.55 4.58 -7.07
C LYS A 39 -8.77 5.30 -5.74
N GLY A 40 -8.23 4.76 -4.65
CA GLY A 40 -8.29 5.41 -3.35
C GLY A 40 -7.61 6.79 -3.32
N PHE A 41 -6.48 6.93 -4.02
CA PHE A 41 -5.75 8.21 -4.11
C PHE A 41 -6.38 9.20 -5.11
N VAL A 42 -6.80 8.72 -6.28
CA VAL A 42 -7.30 9.58 -7.37
C VAL A 42 -8.74 9.99 -7.15
N ASP A 43 -9.62 9.03 -6.83
CA ASP A 43 -11.07 9.25 -6.80
C ASP A 43 -11.62 9.35 -5.36
N GLY A 44 -10.95 8.69 -4.39
CA GLY A 44 -11.46 8.51 -3.03
C GLY A 44 -10.75 9.33 -1.95
N TYR A 45 -9.82 10.22 -2.30
CA TYR A 45 -9.02 10.95 -1.32
C TYR A 45 -9.84 12.00 -0.56
N TYR A 46 -9.96 11.80 0.76
CA TYR A 46 -10.53 12.79 1.68
C TYR A 46 -9.84 12.64 3.04
N TYR A 47 -8.85 13.47 3.33
CA TYR A 47 -7.87 13.37 4.41
C TYR A 47 -6.99 12.11 4.35
N LYS A 48 -7.52 10.98 3.86
CA LYS A 48 -6.83 9.72 3.59
C LYS A 48 -7.38 9.10 2.30
N PRO A 49 -6.60 8.27 1.59
CA PRO A 49 -7.11 7.50 0.46
C PRO A 49 -8.15 6.49 0.96
N ARG A 50 -9.30 6.42 0.28
CA ARG A 50 -10.42 5.53 0.64
C ARG A 50 -11.01 4.90 -0.61
N VAL A 51 -11.51 3.69 -0.46
CA VAL A 51 -12.25 2.98 -1.51
C VAL A 51 -13.63 2.55 -0.98
N ASP A 52 -14.52 2.22 -1.88
CA ASP A 52 -15.86 1.70 -1.59
C ASP A 52 -16.02 0.25 -2.08
N MET A 53 -17.17 -0.33 -1.80
CA MET A 53 -17.48 -1.70 -2.21
C MET A 53 -17.55 -1.85 -3.74
N GLU A 54 -17.90 -0.80 -4.48
CA GLU A 54 -17.94 -0.84 -5.95
C GLU A 54 -16.54 -1.09 -6.52
N VAL A 55 -15.53 -0.35 -6.03
CA VAL A 55 -14.13 -0.54 -6.40
C VAL A 55 -13.63 -1.93 -6.01
N LEU A 56 -13.99 -2.41 -4.80
CA LEU A 56 -13.60 -3.75 -4.37
C LEU A 56 -14.21 -4.84 -5.25
N GLN A 57 -15.51 -4.75 -5.57
CA GLN A 57 -16.19 -5.69 -6.46
C GLN A 57 -15.61 -5.69 -7.87
N GLN A 58 -15.14 -4.55 -8.36
CA GLN A 58 -14.53 -4.43 -9.67
C GLN A 58 -13.15 -5.12 -9.74
N TYR A 59 -12.38 -5.09 -8.65
CA TYR A 59 -10.97 -5.50 -8.64
C TYR A 59 -10.64 -6.60 -7.61
N HIS A 60 -11.62 -7.41 -7.21
CA HIS A 60 -11.45 -8.46 -6.18
C HIS A 60 -10.67 -9.70 -6.64
N SER A 61 -10.57 -9.95 -7.95
CA SER A 61 -9.91 -11.16 -8.47
C SER A 61 -8.46 -11.27 -8.02
N GLY A 62 -8.08 -12.45 -7.50
CA GLY A 62 -6.75 -12.72 -6.97
C GLY A 62 -6.43 -11.98 -5.65
N ILE A 63 -7.46 -11.50 -4.93
CA ILE A 63 -7.32 -10.83 -3.63
C ILE A 63 -7.88 -11.71 -2.51
N ILE A 64 -7.11 -11.85 -1.45
CA ILE A 64 -7.56 -12.38 -0.16
C ILE A 64 -7.74 -11.19 0.78
N ALA A 65 -8.87 -11.15 1.50
CA ALA A 65 -9.18 -10.07 2.43
C ALA A 65 -9.29 -10.57 3.88
N LEU A 66 -8.82 -9.75 4.84
CA LEU A 66 -8.95 -10.01 6.27
C LEU A 66 -9.73 -8.87 6.92
N SER A 67 -10.55 -9.18 7.94
CA SER A 67 -11.45 -8.22 8.58
C SER A 67 -10.74 -7.11 9.40
N ALA A 68 -9.41 -7.13 9.44
CA ALA A 68 -8.52 -6.19 10.11
C ALA A 68 -8.66 -6.14 11.65
N CYS A 69 -8.24 -5.04 12.26
CA CYS A 69 -8.22 -4.78 13.69
C CYS A 69 -9.57 -4.27 14.22
N LEU A 70 -9.61 -3.73 15.45
CA LEU A 70 -10.80 -3.09 16.02
C LEU A 70 -11.37 -1.93 15.17
N ALA A 71 -10.58 -1.37 14.26
CA ALA A 71 -11.05 -0.36 13.30
C ALA A 71 -11.70 -0.97 12.04
N GLY A 72 -11.71 -2.30 11.88
CA GLY A 72 -12.43 -3.00 10.83
C GLY A 72 -13.95 -2.89 10.98
N GLU A 73 -14.68 -2.94 9.87
CA GLU A 73 -16.15 -2.76 9.87
C GLU A 73 -16.86 -3.82 10.71
N VAL A 74 -16.47 -5.10 10.58
CA VAL A 74 -17.03 -6.21 11.37
C VAL A 74 -16.81 -5.98 12.85
N GLN A 75 -15.58 -5.71 13.26
CA GLN A 75 -15.20 -5.50 14.66
C GLN A 75 -15.88 -4.25 15.26
N ARG A 76 -16.02 -3.18 14.50
CA ARG A 76 -16.74 -1.96 14.94
C ARG A 76 -18.20 -2.24 15.30
N TYR A 77 -18.91 -3.04 14.50
CA TYR A 77 -20.26 -3.46 14.84
C TYR A 77 -20.30 -4.35 16.07
N LEU A 78 -19.34 -5.27 16.23
CA LEU A 78 -19.26 -6.14 17.43
C LEU A 78 -18.99 -5.32 18.71
N VAL A 79 -18.09 -4.34 18.68
CA VAL A 79 -17.84 -3.45 19.81
C VAL A 79 -19.10 -2.67 20.22
N LYS A 80 -19.95 -2.30 19.26
CA LYS A 80 -21.25 -1.64 19.50
C LYS A 80 -22.36 -2.61 19.95
N GLY A 81 -22.09 -3.91 20.08
CA GLY A 81 -23.07 -4.94 20.44
C GLY A 81 -24.04 -5.31 19.31
N LEU A 82 -23.73 -4.93 18.07
CA LEU A 82 -24.57 -5.14 16.89
C LEU A 82 -24.13 -6.41 16.12
N TYR A 83 -24.26 -7.56 16.74
CA TYR A 83 -23.78 -8.84 16.19
C TYR A 83 -24.39 -9.20 14.82
N ASP A 84 -25.70 -9.03 14.65
CA ASP A 84 -26.38 -9.38 13.41
C ASP A 84 -25.92 -8.48 12.24
N GLU A 85 -25.67 -7.20 12.50
CA GLU A 85 -25.11 -6.27 11.51
C GLU A 85 -23.67 -6.64 11.16
N ALA A 86 -22.85 -6.95 12.15
CA ALA A 86 -21.50 -7.46 11.94
C ALA A 86 -21.49 -8.70 11.02
N LYS A 87 -22.42 -9.62 11.26
CA LYS A 87 -22.57 -10.85 10.48
C LYS A 87 -23.00 -10.58 9.03
N LYS A 88 -23.91 -9.60 8.81
CA LYS A 88 -24.28 -9.18 7.46
C LYS A 88 -23.10 -8.58 6.72
N VAL A 89 -22.30 -7.74 7.39
CA VAL A 89 -21.07 -7.16 6.82
C VAL A 89 -20.06 -8.24 6.46
N ALA A 90 -19.80 -9.21 7.35
CA ALA A 90 -18.90 -10.33 7.07
C ALA A 90 -19.35 -11.12 5.83
N LYS A 91 -20.64 -11.38 5.69
CA LYS A 91 -21.21 -12.04 4.50
C LYS A 91 -21.10 -11.16 3.24
N LYS A 92 -21.24 -9.84 3.35
CA LYS A 92 -21.05 -8.88 2.24
C LYS A 92 -19.62 -8.97 1.70
N TYR A 93 -18.61 -9.05 2.59
CA TYR A 93 -17.21 -9.22 2.17
C TYR A 93 -16.94 -10.63 1.60
N GLU A 94 -17.45 -11.68 2.22
CA GLU A 94 -17.33 -13.03 1.65
C GLU A 94 -17.92 -13.12 0.23
N ASN A 95 -19.07 -12.48 0.00
CA ASN A 95 -19.69 -12.43 -1.32
C ASN A 95 -18.87 -11.62 -2.33
N CYS A 96 -18.18 -10.57 -1.87
CA CYS A 96 -17.32 -9.74 -2.72
C CYS A 96 -16.06 -10.49 -3.16
N PHE A 97 -15.33 -11.08 -2.21
CA PHE A 97 -14.04 -11.73 -2.48
C PHE A 97 -14.17 -13.21 -2.87
N GLY A 98 -15.33 -13.81 -2.60
CA GLY A 98 -15.59 -15.22 -2.82
C GLY A 98 -15.31 -16.08 -1.58
N LYS A 99 -15.96 -17.23 -1.52
CA LYS A 99 -15.82 -18.19 -0.41
C LYS A 99 -14.36 -18.65 -0.29
N GLY A 100 -13.81 -18.58 0.93
CA GLY A 100 -12.42 -18.93 1.23
C GLY A 100 -11.39 -17.82 0.91
N ASN A 101 -11.85 -16.64 0.47
CA ASN A 101 -10.99 -15.46 0.20
C ASN A 101 -11.25 -14.30 1.16
N PHE A 102 -12.15 -14.47 2.12
CA PHE A 102 -12.35 -13.55 3.21
C PHE A 102 -12.22 -14.26 4.54
N PHE A 103 -11.44 -13.69 5.47
CA PHE A 103 -11.17 -14.26 6.80
C PHE A 103 -11.56 -13.29 7.91
N LEU A 104 -12.14 -13.81 8.98
CA LEU A 104 -12.33 -13.08 10.21
C LEU A 104 -11.02 -13.06 11.00
N GLU A 105 -10.50 -11.88 11.27
CA GLU A 105 -9.18 -11.68 11.88
C GLU A 105 -9.26 -11.56 13.39
N LEU A 106 -8.52 -12.40 14.09
CA LEU A 106 -8.34 -12.38 15.53
C LEU A 106 -7.05 -11.66 15.89
N GLN A 107 -7.12 -10.71 16.82
CA GLN A 107 -5.96 -10.05 17.42
C GLN A 107 -6.12 -10.02 18.93
N ASP A 108 -5.02 -10.16 19.69
CA ASP A 108 -5.02 -10.05 21.16
C ASP A 108 -3.73 -9.40 21.64
N HIS A 109 -3.83 -8.15 22.05
CA HIS A 109 -2.76 -7.37 22.68
C HIS A 109 -3.06 -7.09 24.16
N GLY A 110 -4.01 -7.82 24.76
CA GLY A 110 -4.51 -7.58 26.12
C GLY A 110 -5.52 -6.44 26.20
N ILE A 111 -6.05 -5.96 25.08
CA ILE A 111 -7.06 -4.89 25.03
C ILE A 111 -8.44 -5.49 25.36
N PRO A 112 -9.19 -4.91 26.31
CA PRO A 112 -10.50 -5.45 26.73
C PRO A 112 -11.49 -5.62 25.58
N GLU A 113 -11.51 -4.68 24.63
CA GLU A 113 -12.37 -4.74 23.45
C GLU A 113 -12.03 -5.94 22.55
N GLN A 114 -10.75 -6.29 22.37
CA GLN A 114 -10.36 -7.48 21.61
C GLN A 114 -10.83 -8.76 22.32
N GLN A 115 -10.67 -8.81 23.64
CA GLN A 115 -11.15 -9.95 24.43
C GLN A 115 -12.67 -10.12 24.37
N MET A 116 -13.43 -9.02 24.24
CA MET A 116 -14.87 -9.04 24.05
C MET A 116 -15.27 -9.46 22.64
N VAL A 117 -14.51 -9.04 21.61
CA VAL A 117 -14.83 -9.27 20.19
C VAL A 117 -14.42 -10.69 19.75
N ASN A 118 -13.28 -11.21 20.19
CA ASN A 118 -12.74 -12.50 19.74
C ASN A 118 -13.73 -13.68 19.89
N PRO A 119 -14.41 -13.88 21.03
CA PRO A 119 -15.41 -14.95 21.15
C PRO A 119 -16.58 -14.81 20.17
N GLN A 120 -16.96 -13.57 19.84
CA GLN A 120 -18.04 -13.31 18.89
C GLN A 120 -17.59 -13.61 17.45
N LEU A 121 -16.33 -13.34 17.08
CA LEU A 121 -15.75 -13.73 15.80
C LEU A 121 -15.66 -15.25 15.65
N VAL A 122 -15.25 -15.97 16.71
CA VAL A 122 -15.26 -17.44 16.72
C VAL A 122 -16.67 -17.99 16.50
N ARG A 123 -17.66 -17.47 17.24
CA ARG A 123 -19.07 -17.82 17.03
C ARG A 123 -19.52 -17.52 15.61
N MET A 124 -19.19 -16.35 15.08
CA MET A 124 -19.54 -15.95 13.71
C MET A 124 -18.93 -16.89 12.67
N SER A 125 -17.68 -17.28 12.84
CA SER A 125 -17.03 -18.28 11.99
C SER A 125 -17.78 -19.61 11.97
N GLN A 126 -18.18 -20.12 13.15
CA GLN A 126 -18.97 -21.34 13.27
C GLN A 126 -20.34 -21.26 12.59
N GLU A 127 -21.01 -20.10 12.71
CA GLU A 127 -22.34 -19.88 12.14
C GLU A 127 -22.34 -19.64 10.62
N THR A 128 -21.26 -19.04 10.10
CA THR A 128 -21.18 -18.61 8.70
C THR A 128 -20.32 -19.50 7.82
N GLY A 129 -19.40 -20.26 8.41
CA GLY A 129 -18.37 -21.00 7.71
C GLY A 129 -17.21 -20.14 7.20
N ILE A 130 -17.17 -18.81 7.51
CA ILE A 130 -16.02 -17.95 7.21
C ILE A 130 -14.87 -18.33 8.13
N GLU A 131 -13.70 -18.64 7.56
CA GLU A 131 -12.54 -19.07 8.34
C GLU A 131 -11.93 -17.92 9.16
N LEU A 132 -11.25 -18.31 10.24
CA LEU A 132 -10.51 -17.40 11.12
C LEU A 132 -9.05 -17.31 10.69
N VAL A 133 -8.41 -16.17 10.94
CA VAL A 133 -6.95 -16.01 10.89
C VAL A 133 -6.49 -15.19 12.10
N ALA A 134 -5.35 -15.55 12.70
CA ALA A 134 -4.78 -14.82 13.82
C ALA A 134 -3.59 -13.99 13.35
N THR A 135 -3.56 -12.70 13.71
CA THR A 135 -2.44 -11.79 13.43
C THR A 135 -2.00 -11.05 14.68
N ASN A 136 -0.86 -10.39 14.65
CA ASN A 136 -0.33 -9.66 15.81
C ASN A 136 -0.13 -8.16 15.56
N ASP A 137 -0.60 -7.60 14.45
CA ASP A 137 -0.49 -6.16 14.16
C ASP A 137 0.90 -5.59 14.53
N VAL A 138 1.96 -6.21 13.99
CA VAL A 138 3.35 -5.97 14.40
C VAL A 138 3.78 -4.55 14.08
N HIS A 139 4.31 -3.84 15.09
CA HIS A 139 4.82 -2.48 14.96
C HIS A 139 6.32 -2.36 15.27
N TYR A 140 6.92 -3.38 15.90
CA TYR A 140 8.35 -3.45 16.19
C TYR A 140 8.82 -4.91 16.27
N THR A 141 10.13 -5.13 16.18
CA THR A 141 10.68 -6.49 16.01
C THR A 141 10.75 -7.26 17.32
N TYR A 142 11.31 -6.67 18.37
CA TYR A 142 11.55 -7.33 19.66
C TYR A 142 10.67 -6.72 20.75
N ALA A 143 10.34 -7.49 21.77
CA ALA A 143 9.49 -7.01 22.89
C ALA A 143 10.08 -5.79 23.60
N GLU A 144 11.41 -5.72 23.73
CA GLU A 144 12.14 -4.59 24.29
C GLU A 144 12.08 -3.30 23.45
N ASP A 145 11.73 -3.38 22.17
CA ASP A 145 11.61 -2.21 21.29
C ASP A 145 10.35 -1.36 21.57
N ALA A 146 9.49 -1.79 22.48
CA ALA A 146 8.24 -1.08 22.82
C ALA A 146 8.49 0.37 23.27
N GLU A 147 9.55 0.61 24.08
CA GLU A 147 9.91 1.94 24.52
C GLU A 147 10.44 2.82 23.38
N ALA A 148 11.29 2.26 22.52
CA ALA A 148 11.81 2.97 21.35
C ALA A 148 10.67 3.35 20.38
N HIS A 149 9.71 2.44 20.19
CA HIS A 149 8.50 2.69 19.37
C HIS A 149 7.64 3.82 19.97
N ASP A 150 7.46 3.87 21.29
CA ASP A 150 6.71 4.94 21.96
C ASP A 150 7.38 6.33 21.75
N ILE A 151 8.72 6.38 21.76
CA ILE A 151 9.48 7.59 21.44
C ILE A 151 9.27 8.00 19.97
N LEU A 152 9.29 7.03 19.04
CA LEU A 152 9.03 7.30 17.61
C LEU A 152 7.63 7.87 17.37
N LEU A 153 6.62 7.38 18.10
CA LEU A 153 5.26 7.95 18.05
C LEU A 153 5.23 9.40 18.53
N CYS A 154 5.99 9.74 19.55
CA CYS A 154 6.13 11.13 20.01
C CYS A 154 6.73 12.02 18.92
N ILE A 155 7.78 11.57 18.25
CA ILE A 155 8.42 12.30 17.13
C ILE A 155 7.43 12.50 16.00
N GLN A 156 6.73 11.43 15.58
CA GLN A 156 5.77 11.46 14.49
C GLN A 156 4.61 12.42 14.74
N THR A 157 4.13 12.48 15.99
CA THR A 157 2.94 13.28 16.35
C THR A 157 3.26 14.65 16.92
N GLY A 158 4.55 15.01 17.05
CA GLY A 158 5.01 16.27 17.66
C GLY A 158 4.68 16.36 19.16
N LYS A 159 4.63 15.23 19.86
CA LYS A 159 4.31 15.12 21.30
C LYS A 159 5.55 14.79 22.13
N LYS A 160 5.42 14.96 23.45
CA LYS A 160 6.43 14.56 24.45
C LYS A 160 5.98 13.32 25.19
N LEU A 161 6.93 12.56 25.73
CA LEU A 161 6.63 11.38 26.58
C LEU A 161 5.78 11.74 27.80
N SER A 162 5.92 12.96 28.33
CA SER A 162 5.16 13.47 29.48
C SER A 162 3.73 13.87 29.16
N ASP A 163 3.34 13.96 27.87
CA ASP A 163 2.00 14.36 27.49
C ASP A 163 1.01 13.23 27.79
N GLU A 164 -0.08 13.52 28.50
CA GLU A 164 -1.10 12.53 28.85
C GLU A 164 -1.94 12.13 27.63
N ASN A 165 -2.34 13.10 26.81
CA ASN A 165 -3.16 12.88 25.63
C ASN A 165 -2.30 12.72 24.37
N ARG A 166 -1.70 11.56 24.19
CA ARG A 166 -0.92 11.20 23.01
C ARG A 166 -1.22 9.78 22.54
N MET A 167 -0.91 9.49 21.28
CA MET A 167 -0.98 8.14 20.74
C MET A 167 0.01 7.22 21.46
N ARG A 168 -0.47 6.06 21.90
CA ARG A 168 0.33 5.00 22.54
C ARG A 168 -0.15 3.64 22.09
N TYR A 169 0.78 2.69 22.04
CA TYR A 169 0.50 1.26 21.91
C TYR A 169 0.79 0.60 23.27
N GLU A 170 -0.25 0.49 24.08
CA GLU A 170 -0.11 -0.01 25.46
C GLU A 170 0.15 -1.51 25.50
N GLY A 171 0.79 -1.99 26.57
CA GLY A 171 0.98 -3.41 26.86
C GLY A 171 2.19 -4.07 26.21
N GLY A 172 2.91 -3.42 25.31
CA GLY A 172 4.16 -3.93 24.72
C GLY A 172 4.02 -5.23 23.93
N GLN A 173 2.83 -5.52 23.37
CA GLN A 173 2.51 -6.81 22.74
C GLN A 173 2.59 -6.82 21.21
N TYR A 174 3.05 -5.74 20.60
CA TYR A 174 3.04 -5.54 19.13
C TYR A 174 4.36 -5.95 18.45
N TYR A 175 5.10 -6.88 19.05
CA TYR A 175 6.35 -7.42 18.51
C TYR A 175 6.12 -8.67 17.65
N VAL A 176 7.16 -9.10 16.91
CA VAL A 176 7.12 -10.34 16.13
C VAL A 176 7.13 -11.54 17.07
N LYS A 177 5.96 -12.10 17.36
CA LYS A 177 5.81 -13.29 18.19
C LYS A 177 6.16 -14.56 17.41
N SER A 178 6.72 -15.54 18.11
CA SER A 178 6.91 -16.89 17.59
C SER A 178 5.57 -17.61 17.40
N GLU A 179 5.58 -18.67 16.59
CA GLU A 179 4.41 -19.53 16.42
C GLU A 179 3.93 -20.09 17.77
N GLU A 180 4.86 -20.49 18.66
CA GLU A 180 4.53 -21.02 19.98
C GLU A 180 3.80 -20.00 20.85
N GLU A 181 4.25 -18.73 20.85
CA GLU A 181 3.60 -17.63 21.57
C GLU A 181 2.20 -17.38 21.00
N MET A 182 2.06 -17.33 19.69
CA MET A 182 0.77 -17.14 19.03
C MET A 182 -0.19 -18.30 19.31
N ARG A 183 0.28 -19.56 19.29
CA ARG A 183 -0.56 -20.73 19.65
C ARG A 183 -1.00 -20.74 21.10
N LYS A 184 -0.17 -20.24 22.02
CA LYS A 184 -0.60 -20.07 23.41
C LYS A 184 -1.67 -19.00 23.56
N LEU A 185 -1.49 -17.86 22.86
CA LEU A 185 -2.41 -16.73 22.90
C LEU A 185 -3.79 -17.09 22.33
N PHE A 186 -3.81 -17.81 21.20
CA PHE A 186 -5.03 -18.26 20.52
C PHE A 186 -5.33 -19.74 20.69
N SER A 187 -5.05 -20.30 21.88
CA SER A 187 -5.28 -21.74 22.17
C SER A 187 -6.74 -22.18 21.97
N PHE A 188 -7.68 -21.26 22.06
CA PHE A 188 -9.11 -21.47 21.81
C PHE A 188 -9.48 -21.51 20.31
N ALA A 189 -8.56 -21.16 19.42
CA ALA A 189 -8.77 -21.05 17.98
C ALA A 189 -7.50 -21.46 17.19
N SER A 190 -6.90 -22.61 17.48
CA SER A 190 -5.65 -23.08 16.87
C SER A 190 -5.67 -23.08 15.34
N GLN A 191 -6.82 -23.35 14.73
CA GLN A 191 -7.01 -23.29 13.28
C GLN A 191 -6.72 -21.90 12.71
N ALA A 192 -6.93 -20.83 13.47
CA ALA A 192 -6.63 -19.47 13.03
C ALA A 192 -5.11 -19.24 12.80
N ILE A 193 -4.26 -19.98 13.54
CA ILE A 193 -2.81 -19.98 13.33
C ILE A 193 -2.44 -20.81 12.09
N ASP A 194 -3.04 -22.01 11.93
CA ASP A 194 -2.78 -22.86 10.76
C ASP A 194 -3.18 -22.17 9.46
N ASN A 195 -4.21 -21.32 9.49
CA ASN A 195 -4.67 -20.57 8.33
C ASN A 195 -3.69 -19.48 7.88
N THR A 196 -2.77 -19.00 8.75
CA THR A 196 -1.71 -18.08 8.32
C THR A 196 -0.81 -18.75 7.28
N GLN A 197 -0.41 -20.00 7.52
CA GLN A 197 0.41 -20.76 6.58
C GLN A 197 -0.38 -21.09 5.30
N LYS A 198 -1.65 -21.49 5.41
CA LYS A 198 -2.48 -21.74 4.22
C LYS A 198 -2.64 -20.51 3.34
N ILE A 199 -2.78 -19.31 3.93
CA ILE A 199 -2.84 -18.06 3.19
C ILE A 199 -1.49 -17.79 2.52
N ALA A 200 -0.38 -17.94 3.25
CA ALA A 200 0.97 -17.74 2.72
C ALA A 200 1.25 -18.68 1.54
N ASP A 201 0.88 -19.95 1.66
CA ASP A 201 1.04 -20.97 0.62
C ASP A 201 0.23 -20.69 -0.66
N ARG A 202 -0.76 -19.81 -0.58
CA ARG A 202 -1.58 -19.37 -1.72
C ARG A 202 -0.99 -18.13 -2.41
N CYS A 203 -0.19 -17.34 -1.70
CA CYS A 203 0.32 -16.06 -2.19
C CYS A 203 1.60 -16.26 -3.02
N HIS A 204 1.46 -16.18 -4.35
CA HIS A 204 2.57 -16.32 -5.30
C HIS A 204 2.61 -15.10 -6.23
N VAL A 205 3.29 -14.05 -5.80
CA VAL A 205 3.51 -12.85 -6.61
C VAL A 205 4.96 -12.83 -7.07
N GLU A 206 5.16 -12.83 -8.38
CA GLU A 206 6.48 -12.72 -8.99
C GLU A 206 6.75 -11.27 -9.42
N ILE A 207 7.79 -10.67 -8.85
CA ILE A 207 8.26 -9.34 -9.22
C ILE A 207 9.48 -9.50 -10.11
N GLU A 208 9.38 -8.99 -11.32
CA GLU A 208 10.47 -9.02 -12.29
C GLU A 208 11.54 -7.99 -11.94
N PHE A 209 12.68 -8.45 -11.43
CA PHE A 209 13.83 -7.61 -11.11
C PHE A 209 14.80 -7.50 -12.30
N GLY A 210 15.55 -6.40 -12.36
CA GLY A 210 16.61 -6.21 -13.35
C GLY A 210 16.12 -5.85 -14.75
N VAL A 211 14.81 -5.73 -14.97
CA VAL A 211 14.21 -5.26 -16.21
C VAL A 211 13.77 -3.82 -16.05
N THR A 212 14.43 -2.93 -16.78
CA THR A 212 14.09 -1.50 -16.78
C THR A 212 12.80 -1.29 -17.58
N LYS A 213 11.72 -0.88 -16.91
CA LYS A 213 10.41 -0.59 -17.52
C LYS A 213 10.22 0.91 -17.72
N LEU A 214 11.18 1.56 -18.37
CA LEU A 214 11.06 2.97 -18.72
C LEU A 214 10.10 3.11 -19.91
N PRO A 215 9.26 4.16 -19.93
CA PRO A 215 8.47 4.49 -21.11
C PRO A 215 9.37 4.76 -22.31
N HIS A 216 8.91 4.39 -23.50
CA HIS A 216 9.56 4.77 -24.74
C HIS A 216 9.12 6.17 -25.14
N PHE A 217 10.08 7.01 -25.59
CA PHE A 217 9.80 8.33 -26.11
C PHE A 217 9.50 8.28 -27.61
N GLU A 218 8.37 8.81 -28.03
CA GLU A 218 8.02 8.88 -29.46
C GLU A 218 8.86 9.99 -30.13
N VAL A 219 9.77 9.57 -31.00
CA VAL A 219 10.64 10.48 -31.75
C VAL A 219 10.05 10.83 -33.13
N PRO A 220 10.43 11.98 -33.73
CA PRO A 220 10.02 12.33 -35.09
C PRO A 220 10.43 11.25 -36.13
N GLU A 221 9.68 11.19 -37.23
CA GLU A 221 9.97 10.28 -38.35
C GLU A 221 11.41 10.47 -38.85
N GLY A 222 12.09 9.36 -39.10
CA GLY A 222 13.48 9.33 -39.56
C GLY A 222 14.53 9.30 -38.46
N TYR A 223 14.13 9.28 -37.17
CA TYR A 223 15.02 9.16 -36.01
C TYR A 223 14.69 7.94 -35.18
N ASP A 224 15.70 7.39 -34.51
CA ASP A 224 15.52 6.61 -33.28
C ASP A 224 15.81 7.49 -32.06
N SER A 225 15.52 6.98 -30.86
CA SER A 225 15.72 7.75 -29.61
C SER A 225 17.18 8.23 -29.47
N TRP A 226 18.15 7.39 -29.84
CA TRP A 226 19.56 7.73 -29.74
C TRP A 226 19.96 8.87 -30.69
N THR A 227 19.63 8.73 -31.95
CA THR A 227 19.98 9.72 -32.97
C THR A 227 19.29 11.06 -32.72
N TYR A 228 18.06 11.02 -32.20
CA TYR A 228 17.31 12.23 -31.84
C TYR A 228 17.92 12.94 -30.62
N LEU A 229 18.25 12.21 -29.53
CA LEU A 229 18.93 12.80 -28.37
C LEU A 229 20.26 13.40 -28.78
N ASN A 230 21.04 12.69 -29.56
CA ASN A 230 22.34 13.14 -30.05
C ASN A 230 22.22 14.47 -30.82
N LYS A 231 21.28 14.55 -31.77
CA LYS A 231 20.98 15.77 -32.50
C LYS A 231 20.64 16.93 -31.57
N LEU A 232 19.69 16.74 -30.66
CA LEU A 232 19.26 17.79 -29.74
C LEU A 232 20.42 18.31 -28.85
N CYS A 233 21.27 17.41 -28.39
CA CYS A 233 22.41 17.76 -27.57
C CYS A 233 23.49 18.55 -28.34
N HIS A 234 23.81 18.13 -29.56
CA HIS A 234 24.79 18.83 -30.42
C HIS A 234 24.29 20.22 -30.84
N GLU A 235 23.02 20.32 -31.29
CA GLU A 235 22.40 21.62 -31.57
C GLU A 235 22.38 22.52 -30.30
N GLY A 236 22.07 21.94 -29.16
CA GLY A 236 22.06 22.61 -27.87
C GLY A 236 23.46 23.11 -27.46
N LEU A 237 24.51 22.32 -27.72
CA LEU A 237 25.90 22.68 -27.43
C LEU A 237 26.29 23.93 -28.21
N VAL A 238 26.09 23.95 -29.50
CA VAL A 238 26.42 25.12 -30.37
C VAL A 238 25.63 26.35 -29.92
N LYS A 239 24.35 26.20 -29.61
CA LYS A 239 23.49 27.30 -29.15
C LYS A 239 23.92 27.89 -27.81
N ARG A 240 24.36 27.07 -26.87
CA ARG A 240 24.75 27.51 -25.51
C ARG A 240 26.19 27.97 -25.40
N TYR A 241 27.09 27.39 -26.21
CA TYR A 241 28.52 27.64 -26.17
C TYR A 241 29.09 27.92 -27.58
N PRO A 242 28.63 29.00 -28.28
CA PRO A 242 28.99 29.24 -29.67
C PRO A 242 30.51 29.34 -29.89
N ASP A 243 31.23 29.91 -28.93
CA ASP A 243 32.67 30.12 -29.03
C ASP A 243 33.55 28.96 -28.49
N ARG A 244 32.92 27.98 -27.81
CA ARG A 244 33.62 26.88 -27.12
C ARG A 244 33.06 25.49 -27.44
N HIS A 245 32.14 25.37 -28.38
CA HIS A 245 31.47 24.09 -28.66
C HIS A 245 32.44 23.01 -29.11
N GLU A 246 33.48 23.37 -29.91
CA GLU A 246 34.50 22.41 -30.36
C GLU A 246 35.32 21.85 -29.19
N GLU A 247 35.70 22.69 -28.23
CA GLU A 247 36.41 22.31 -27.02
C GLU A 247 35.58 21.36 -26.14
N LEU A 248 34.27 21.57 -26.07
CA LEU A 248 33.34 20.84 -25.20
C LEU A 248 32.77 19.58 -25.86
N LEU A 249 32.90 19.42 -27.17
CA LEU A 249 32.38 18.29 -27.93
C LEU A 249 32.84 16.93 -27.39
N PRO A 250 34.13 16.67 -27.09
CA PRO A 250 34.57 15.41 -26.58
C PRO A 250 33.90 15.03 -25.23
N LYS A 251 33.64 16.04 -24.39
CA LYS A 251 32.96 15.84 -23.11
C LYS A 251 31.49 15.45 -23.31
N LEU A 252 30.80 16.16 -24.22
CA LEU A 252 29.43 15.85 -24.58
C LEU A 252 29.30 14.40 -25.10
N ASP A 253 30.16 14.01 -26.02
CA ASP A 253 30.17 12.67 -26.62
C ASP A 253 30.43 11.59 -25.57
N TYR A 254 31.31 11.86 -24.62
CA TYR A 254 31.57 10.95 -23.51
C TYR A 254 30.29 10.75 -22.64
N GLU A 255 29.63 11.83 -22.24
CA GLU A 255 28.43 11.79 -21.41
C GLU A 255 27.26 11.11 -22.15
N LEU A 256 27.05 11.43 -23.43
CA LEU A 256 26.04 10.78 -24.27
C LEU A 256 26.27 9.27 -24.38
N ASN A 257 27.54 8.85 -24.55
CA ASN A 257 27.87 7.42 -24.59
C ASN A 257 27.59 6.70 -23.25
N VAL A 258 27.81 7.38 -22.11
CA VAL A 258 27.44 6.82 -20.79
C VAL A 258 25.93 6.65 -20.71
N ILE A 259 25.12 7.67 -21.06
CA ILE A 259 23.66 7.61 -21.07
C ILE A 259 23.18 6.45 -21.94
N ARG A 260 23.77 6.29 -23.14
CA ARG A 260 23.43 5.19 -24.06
C ARG A 260 23.74 3.82 -23.47
N LYS A 261 24.95 3.64 -22.91
CA LYS A 261 25.38 2.37 -22.31
C LYS A 261 24.51 1.95 -21.12
N MET A 262 24.02 2.92 -20.36
CA MET A 262 23.14 2.69 -19.22
C MET A 262 21.66 2.52 -19.59
N GLY A 263 21.28 2.69 -20.87
CA GLY A 263 19.90 2.50 -21.34
C GLY A 263 18.94 3.63 -20.96
N TYR A 264 19.42 4.84 -20.64
CA TYR A 264 18.61 5.96 -20.19
C TYR A 264 18.27 6.99 -21.28
N VAL A 265 18.44 6.66 -22.55
CA VAL A 265 18.20 7.59 -23.67
C VAL A 265 16.78 8.14 -23.66
N ASP A 266 15.77 7.26 -23.58
CA ASP A 266 14.36 7.67 -23.53
C ASP A 266 14.02 8.48 -22.28
N TYR A 267 14.63 8.17 -21.14
CA TYR A 267 14.47 8.96 -19.92
C TYR A 267 14.92 10.42 -20.10
N PHE A 268 16.08 10.63 -20.71
CA PHE A 268 16.58 11.98 -20.98
C PHE A 268 15.70 12.74 -21.97
N LEU A 269 15.15 12.05 -22.98
CA LEU A 269 14.22 12.66 -23.93
C LEU A 269 12.89 13.06 -23.26
N ILE A 270 12.34 12.22 -22.40
CA ILE A 270 11.11 12.51 -21.63
C ILE A 270 11.32 13.72 -20.72
N VAL A 271 12.42 13.77 -19.97
CA VAL A 271 12.73 14.91 -19.10
C VAL A 271 12.96 16.19 -19.91
N TRP A 272 13.68 16.08 -21.04
CA TRP A 272 13.86 17.21 -21.95
C TRP A 272 12.51 17.75 -22.47
N ASP A 273 11.58 16.86 -22.85
CA ASP A 273 10.26 17.25 -23.36
C ASP A 273 9.45 18.05 -22.34
N PHE A 274 9.42 17.61 -21.08
CA PHE A 274 8.75 18.36 -19.99
C PHE A 274 9.34 19.77 -19.83
N ILE A 275 10.67 19.85 -19.81
CA ILE A 275 11.38 21.13 -19.66
C ILE A 275 11.15 22.02 -20.88
N ASN A 276 11.22 21.46 -22.08
CA ASN A 276 11.00 22.16 -23.34
C ASN A 276 9.57 22.67 -23.46
N TYR A 277 8.58 21.86 -23.11
CA TYR A 277 7.18 22.28 -23.04
C TYR A 277 7.01 23.50 -22.12
N ALA A 278 7.49 23.42 -20.90
CA ALA A 278 7.38 24.49 -19.94
C ALA A 278 8.04 25.80 -20.46
N ARG A 279 9.28 25.72 -20.99
CA ARG A 279 10.00 26.87 -21.54
C ARG A 279 9.29 27.52 -22.73
N THR A 280 8.73 26.71 -23.63
CA THR A 280 8.05 27.23 -24.83
C THR A 280 6.66 27.80 -24.53
N HIS A 281 6.08 27.47 -23.39
CA HIS A 281 4.78 27.97 -22.92
C HIS A 281 4.89 29.04 -21.81
N GLY A 282 6.08 29.55 -21.56
CA GLY A 282 6.28 30.62 -20.57
C GLY A 282 6.12 30.18 -19.12
N ILE A 283 6.22 28.89 -18.86
CA ILE A 283 6.16 28.32 -17.50
C ILE A 283 7.58 28.36 -16.90
N PRO A 284 7.80 28.95 -15.71
CA PRO A 284 9.09 28.95 -15.06
C PRO A 284 9.60 27.55 -14.79
N VAL A 285 10.86 27.28 -15.13
CA VAL A 285 11.54 26.00 -14.88
C VAL A 285 12.84 26.31 -14.13
N GLY A 286 13.11 25.52 -13.07
CA GLY A 286 14.40 25.58 -12.38
C GLY A 286 15.55 25.09 -13.26
N PRO A 287 16.79 25.29 -12.83
CA PRO A 287 17.95 24.71 -13.50
C PRO A 287 17.85 23.19 -13.33
N GLY A 288 17.45 22.51 -14.38
CA GLY A 288 17.41 21.05 -14.46
C GLY A 288 18.71 20.52 -15.02
#